data_09e77ef66a54eb57c1cee21554e91db0
#
_entry.id   09e77ef66a54eb57c1cee21554e91db0
#
_cell.length_a   1.000
_cell.length_b   1.000
_cell.length_c   1.000
_cell.angle_alpha   90.00
_cell.angle_beta   90.00
_cell.angle_gamma   90.00
#
_symmetry.space_group_name_H-M   'P 1'
#
loop_
_entity.id
_entity.type
_entity.pdbx_description
1 polymer ?
#
loop_
_entity_poly.entity_id
_entity_poly.type
_entity_poly.pdbx_seq_one_letter_code
_entity_poly.pdbx_strand_id
1 'polypeptide(L)'
;VDGAADGGALVAGFDQEAAAVAVARLATFKMETEEDFDATRWLDRTLIRLCSRFGEYRRDDPASFGLQPGLAFFPQFLFNLRRSPFVQVFGASPDETAAARLALCRERVADAMVMIQPTLLAYSLNKDPSQPEPVLLDVASIAPDRILLLDAFFYVVVFHGVR
;
A
#
# COMPACT_ATOMS: atom_id res chain seq x y z
N VAL A 1 -31.82 3.03 -16.79
CA VAL A 1 -30.61 2.21 -16.79
C VAL A 1 -30.13 2.08 -15.37
N ASP A 2 -30.26 0.87 -14.80
CA ASP A 2 -30.04 0.59 -13.39
C ASP A 2 -28.55 0.66 -13.03
N GLY A 3 -28.14 1.77 -12.45
CA GLY A 3 -26.75 2.01 -12.03
C GLY A 3 -26.27 1.14 -10.84
N ALA A 4 -27.13 0.30 -10.27
CA ALA A 4 -26.75 -0.61 -9.18
C ALA A 4 -26.16 -1.95 -9.66
N ALA A 5 -26.59 -2.45 -10.82
CA ALA A 5 -26.09 -3.70 -11.41
C ALA A 5 -24.66 -3.57 -11.97
N ASP A 6 -24.28 -2.35 -12.40
CA ASP A 6 -22.97 -2.06 -12.99
C ASP A 6 -21.85 -1.90 -11.94
N GLY A 7 -22.19 -1.46 -10.73
CA GLY A 7 -21.23 -1.26 -9.65
C GLY A 7 -20.64 -2.55 -9.09
N GLY A 8 -21.43 -3.62 -8.99
CA GLY A 8 -20.96 -4.92 -8.48
C GLY A 8 -20.00 -5.63 -9.44
N ALA A 9 -20.29 -5.57 -10.76
CA ALA A 9 -19.43 -6.13 -11.78
C ALA A 9 -18.08 -5.36 -11.88
N LEU A 10 -18.14 -4.05 -11.70
CA LEU A 10 -16.95 -3.19 -11.72
C LEU A 10 -16.03 -3.47 -10.54
N VAL A 11 -16.58 -3.69 -9.34
CA VAL A 11 -15.80 -4.03 -8.14
C VAL A 11 -15.24 -5.46 -8.23
N ALA A 12 -15.99 -6.41 -8.80
CA ALA A 12 -15.53 -7.79 -8.96
C ALA A 12 -14.31 -7.91 -9.90
N GLY A 13 -14.20 -7.01 -10.89
CA GLY A 13 -13.05 -6.96 -11.82
C GLY A 13 -11.96 -5.94 -11.42
N PHE A 14 -12.07 -5.30 -10.26
CA PHE A 14 -11.13 -4.27 -9.84
C PHE A 14 -9.83 -4.86 -9.28
N ASP A 15 -8.73 -4.62 -9.98
CA ASP A 15 -7.39 -4.93 -9.51
C ASP A 15 -6.89 -3.79 -8.63
N GLN A 16 -6.98 -3.98 -7.32
CA GLN A 16 -6.62 -2.95 -6.34
C GLN A 16 -5.11 -2.69 -6.28
N GLU A 17 -4.25 -3.66 -6.62
CA GLU A 17 -2.80 -3.47 -6.68
C GLU A 17 -2.42 -2.63 -7.90
N ALA A 18 -2.92 -3.00 -9.08
CA ALA A 18 -2.71 -2.22 -10.29
C ALA A 18 -3.24 -0.79 -10.15
N ALA A 19 -4.40 -0.62 -9.50
CA ALA A 19 -4.97 0.69 -9.23
C ALA A 19 -4.11 1.50 -8.25
N ALA A 20 -3.56 0.90 -7.20
CA ALA A 20 -2.67 1.57 -6.26
C ALA A 20 -1.38 2.04 -6.96
N VAL A 21 -0.79 1.21 -7.81
CA VAL A 21 0.39 1.56 -8.61
C VAL A 21 0.07 2.68 -9.61
N ALA A 22 -1.09 2.63 -10.28
CA ALA A 22 -1.53 3.69 -11.18
C ALA A 22 -1.71 5.02 -10.45
N VAL A 23 -2.32 5.00 -9.26
CA VAL A 23 -2.48 6.18 -8.40
C VAL A 23 -1.12 6.72 -7.95
N ALA A 24 -0.18 5.84 -7.57
CA ALA A 24 1.17 6.22 -7.17
C ALA A 24 1.92 6.93 -8.31
N ARG A 25 1.90 6.35 -9.51
CA ARG A 25 2.51 6.94 -10.71
C ARG A 25 1.87 8.26 -11.10
N LEU A 26 0.54 8.36 -11.01
CA LEU A 26 -0.18 9.60 -11.29
C LEU A 26 0.15 10.69 -10.25
N ALA A 27 0.25 10.33 -8.97
CA ALA A 27 0.62 11.28 -7.92
C ALA A 27 2.04 11.83 -8.15
N THR A 28 3.02 10.96 -8.45
CA THR A 28 4.39 11.40 -8.76
C THR A 28 4.46 12.26 -10.02
N PHE A 29 3.73 11.88 -11.07
CA PHE A 29 3.65 12.68 -12.30
C PHE A 29 3.10 14.09 -12.03
N LYS A 30 2.02 14.19 -11.24
CA LYS A 30 1.44 15.49 -10.89
C LYS A 30 2.38 16.34 -10.03
N MET A 31 3.12 15.72 -9.11
CA MET A 31 4.13 16.44 -8.31
C MET A 31 5.26 17.02 -9.15
N GLU A 32 5.57 16.43 -10.32
CA GLU A 32 6.61 16.92 -11.23
C GLU A 32 6.08 17.96 -12.25
N THR A 33 4.78 17.94 -12.52
CA THR A 33 4.22 18.74 -13.65
C THR A 33 3.26 19.85 -13.21
N GLU A 34 2.72 19.76 -11.99
CA GLU A 34 1.75 20.74 -11.48
C GLU A 34 2.39 21.53 -10.32
N GLU A 35 2.53 22.84 -10.49
CA GLU A 35 2.98 23.75 -9.44
C GLU A 35 1.98 23.72 -8.26
N ASP A 36 2.48 23.76 -7.03
CA ASP A 36 1.67 23.70 -5.80
C ASP A 36 0.78 22.45 -5.62
N PHE A 37 1.07 21.33 -6.31
CA PHE A 37 0.30 20.11 -6.15
C PHE A 37 0.58 19.42 -4.79
N ASP A 38 -0.46 19.37 -3.95
CA ASP A 38 -0.43 18.64 -2.68
C ASP A 38 -0.87 17.18 -2.89
N ALA A 39 0.12 16.30 -3.07
CA ALA A 39 -0.11 14.87 -3.30
C ALA A 39 -0.80 14.20 -2.10
N THR A 40 -0.45 14.58 -0.88
CA THR A 40 -1.04 14.02 0.34
C THR A 40 -2.54 14.30 0.39
N ARG A 41 -2.92 15.55 0.19
CA ARG A 41 -4.32 15.99 0.16
C ARG A 41 -5.09 15.37 -1.00
N TRP A 42 -4.43 15.20 -2.15
CA TRP A 42 -5.05 14.56 -3.32
C TRP A 42 -5.32 13.07 -3.07
N LEU A 43 -4.38 12.34 -2.46
CA LEU A 43 -4.55 10.94 -2.07
C LEU A 43 -5.68 10.78 -1.05
N ASP A 44 -5.70 11.62 0.00
CA ASP A 44 -6.76 11.60 1.01
C ASP A 44 -8.14 11.82 0.38
N ARG A 45 -8.28 12.80 -0.50
CA ARG A 45 -9.54 13.05 -1.23
C ARG A 45 -9.93 11.90 -2.15
N THR A 46 -8.96 11.26 -2.81
CA THR A 46 -9.20 10.11 -3.67
C THR A 46 -9.74 8.94 -2.86
N LEU A 47 -9.13 8.66 -1.70
CA LEU A 47 -9.59 7.62 -0.79
C LEU A 47 -10.99 7.92 -0.21
N ILE A 48 -11.23 9.15 0.24
CA ILE A 48 -12.54 9.56 0.77
C ILE A 48 -13.63 9.37 -0.29
N ARG A 49 -13.39 9.77 -1.53
CA ARG A 49 -14.36 9.60 -2.64
C ARG A 49 -14.64 8.12 -2.90
N LEU A 50 -13.62 7.28 -2.91
CA LEU A 50 -13.79 5.83 -3.08
C LEU A 50 -14.61 5.24 -1.94
N CYS A 51 -14.22 5.51 -0.69
CA CYS A 51 -14.93 5.02 0.49
C CYS A 51 -16.39 5.53 0.56
N SER A 52 -16.63 6.78 0.18
CA SER A 52 -18.00 7.34 0.13
C SER A 52 -18.86 6.72 -0.97
N ARG A 53 -18.24 6.22 -2.05
CA ARG A 53 -18.97 5.63 -3.18
C ARG A 53 -19.24 4.14 -2.99
N PHE A 54 -18.31 3.41 -2.40
CA PHE A 54 -18.31 1.94 -2.34
C PHE A 54 -18.33 1.38 -0.93
N GLY A 55 -18.21 2.23 0.10
CA GLY A 55 -18.28 1.80 1.50
C GLY A 55 -19.70 1.61 1.98
N GLU A 56 -19.89 0.57 2.76
CA GLU A 56 -21.11 0.33 3.52
C GLU A 56 -20.89 0.84 4.93
N TYR A 57 -21.82 1.64 5.44
CA TYR A 57 -21.72 2.26 6.76
C TYR A 57 -23.10 2.46 7.39
N ARG A 58 -23.23 2.08 8.64
CA ARG A 58 -24.40 2.38 9.47
C ARG A 58 -24.08 3.55 10.40
N ARG A 59 -24.93 4.54 10.39
CA ARG A 59 -24.71 5.80 11.11
C ARG A 59 -24.66 5.64 12.63
N ASP A 60 -25.34 4.65 13.16
CA ASP A 60 -25.44 4.29 14.58
C ASP A 60 -24.36 3.32 15.06
N ASP A 61 -23.57 2.76 14.15
CA ASP A 61 -22.49 1.82 14.44
C ASP A 61 -21.21 2.18 13.68
N PRO A 62 -20.27 2.91 14.32
CA PRO A 62 -19.00 3.27 13.69
C PRO A 62 -18.15 2.08 13.25
N ALA A 63 -18.33 0.91 13.86
CA ALA A 63 -17.60 -0.31 13.51
C ALA A 63 -18.17 -1.02 12.27
N SER A 64 -19.35 -0.58 11.79
CA SER A 64 -20.02 -1.17 10.63
C SER A 64 -19.39 -0.81 9.28
N PHE A 65 -18.41 0.10 9.24
CA PHE A 65 -17.76 0.46 7.99
C PHE A 65 -17.07 -0.74 7.37
N GLY A 66 -17.43 -1.05 6.13
CA GLY A 66 -16.86 -2.14 5.36
C GLY A 66 -16.71 -1.76 3.89
N LEU A 67 -15.77 -2.40 3.24
CA LEU A 67 -15.60 -2.36 1.80
C LEU A 67 -15.76 -3.78 1.24
N GLN A 68 -16.24 -3.88 0.01
CA GLN A 68 -16.27 -5.16 -0.69
C GLN A 68 -14.87 -5.76 -0.81
N PRO A 69 -14.70 -7.09 -0.85
CA PRO A 69 -13.38 -7.76 -0.87
C PRO A 69 -12.44 -7.24 -1.96
N GLY A 70 -12.95 -6.92 -3.15
CA GLY A 70 -12.16 -6.34 -4.25
C GLY A 70 -11.58 -4.94 -3.98
N LEU A 71 -12.00 -4.27 -2.89
CA LEU A 71 -11.53 -2.94 -2.49
C LEU A 71 -10.94 -2.92 -1.08
N ALA A 72 -10.96 -4.05 -0.37
CA ALA A 72 -10.70 -4.10 1.08
C ALA A 72 -9.28 -3.64 1.45
N PHE A 73 -8.28 -3.92 0.64
CA PHE A 73 -6.88 -3.55 0.88
C PHE A 73 -6.48 -2.20 0.26
N PHE A 74 -7.28 -1.65 -0.63
CA PHE A 74 -6.95 -0.40 -1.32
C PHE A 74 -6.70 0.79 -0.37
N PRO A 75 -7.48 0.97 0.73
CA PRO A 75 -7.18 2.01 1.72
C PRO A 75 -5.82 1.85 2.38
N GLN A 76 -5.39 0.62 2.66
CA GLN A 76 -4.09 0.33 3.24
C GLN A 76 -2.96 0.67 2.27
N PHE A 77 -3.13 0.35 0.99
CA PHE A 77 -2.14 0.70 -0.05
C PHE A 77 -1.99 2.23 -0.17
N LEU A 78 -3.09 2.98 -0.17
CA LEU A 78 -3.03 4.44 -0.21
C LEU A 78 -2.44 5.05 1.08
N PHE A 79 -2.70 4.45 2.23
CA PHE A 79 -2.08 4.86 3.50
C PHE A 79 -0.56 4.70 3.46
N ASN A 80 -0.07 3.56 2.96
CA ASN A 80 1.36 3.31 2.81
C ASN A 80 1.98 4.23 1.75
N LEU A 81 1.32 4.40 0.59
CA LEU A 81 1.75 5.32 -0.46
C LEU A 81 1.89 6.75 0.05
N ARG A 82 0.91 7.22 0.84
CA ARG A 82 0.93 8.56 1.44
C ARG A 82 2.17 8.80 2.30
N ARG A 83 2.73 7.76 2.89
CA ARG A 83 3.91 7.78 3.77
C ARG A 83 5.21 7.38 3.05
N SER A 84 5.11 7.00 1.80
CA SER A 84 6.26 6.55 1.01
C SER A 84 7.21 7.70 0.64
N PRO A 85 8.47 7.40 0.33
CA PRO A 85 9.45 8.38 -0.14
C PRO A 85 9.07 9.00 -1.50
N PHE A 86 8.11 8.42 -2.23
CA PHE A 86 7.62 8.98 -3.49
C PHE A 86 6.79 10.25 -3.27
N VAL A 87 6.09 10.32 -2.13
CA VAL A 87 5.19 11.41 -1.75
C VAL A 87 5.81 12.29 -0.67
N GLN A 88 6.44 11.67 0.34
CA GLN A 88 7.11 12.37 1.44
C GLN A 88 8.58 12.54 1.10
N VAL A 89 8.92 13.69 0.54
CA VAL A 89 10.29 14.01 0.10
C VAL A 89 11.18 14.56 1.21
N PHE A 90 10.65 14.73 2.41
CA PHE A 90 11.41 15.25 3.55
C PHE A 90 12.46 14.23 4.02
N GLY A 91 13.70 14.65 4.05
CA GLY A 91 14.83 13.82 4.49
C GLY A 91 15.51 13.01 3.41
N ALA A 92 15.03 13.07 2.15
CA ALA A 92 15.70 12.50 0.99
C ALA A 92 16.33 13.61 0.14
N SER A 93 17.44 13.31 -0.53
CA SER A 93 18.00 14.22 -1.52
C SER A 93 17.12 14.23 -2.78
N PRO A 94 17.18 15.30 -3.60
CA PRO A 94 16.48 15.35 -4.88
C PRO A 94 16.81 14.15 -5.79
N ASP A 95 18.07 13.72 -5.82
CA ASP A 95 18.53 12.60 -6.64
C ASP A 95 17.96 11.26 -6.15
N GLU A 96 17.91 11.02 -4.83
CA GLU A 96 17.28 9.83 -4.25
C GLU A 96 15.79 9.80 -4.56
N THR A 97 15.11 10.92 -4.44
CA THR A 97 13.69 11.03 -4.78
C THR A 97 13.44 10.75 -6.26
N ALA A 98 14.25 11.33 -7.16
CA ALA A 98 14.15 11.10 -8.59
C ALA A 98 14.42 9.64 -8.96
N ALA A 99 15.45 9.02 -8.37
CA ALA A 99 15.77 7.61 -8.59
C ALA A 99 14.63 6.68 -8.12
N ALA A 100 14.04 6.94 -6.94
CA ALA A 100 12.94 6.16 -6.42
C ALA A 100 11.68 6.29 -7.31
N ARG A 101 11.34 7.50 -7.75
CA ARG A 101 10.21 7.75 -8.67
C ARG A 101 10.41 7.10 -10.03
N LEU A 102 11.63 7.14 -10.55
CA LEU A 102 11.98 6.47 -11.80
C LEU A 102 11.80 4.95 -11.69
N ALA A 103 12.25 4.34 -10.60
CA ALA A 103 12.04 2.92 -10.34
C ALA A 103 10.55 2.59 -10.26
N LEU A 104 9.76 3.34 -9.49
CA LEU A 104 8.31 3.17 -9.40
C LEU A 104 7.61 3.22 -10.78
N CYS A 105 8.08 4.10 -11.67
CA CYS A 105 7.49 4.24 -13.02
C CYS A 105 7.88 3.10 -13.97
N ARG A 106 9.06 2.50 -13.80
CA ARG A 106 9.62 1.48 -14.70
C ARG A 106 9.26 0.06 -14.34
N GLU A 107 9.11 -0.22 -13.04
CA GLU A 107 8.93 -1.58 -12.56
C GLU A 107 7.53 -2.13 -12.87
N ARG A 108 7.38 -3.45 -12.84
CA ARG A 108 6.09 -4.13 -12.98
C ARG A 108 5.20 -3.81 -11.77
N VAL A 109 3.91 -4.10 -11.89
CA VAL A 109 2.95 -3.85 -10.81
C VAL A 109 3.36 -4.55 -9.52
N ALA A 110 3.75 -5.82 -9.59
CA ALA A 110 4.17 -6.58 -8.41
C ALA A 110 5.36 -5.95 -7.68
N ASP A 111 6.40 -5.53 -8.42
CA ASP A 111 7.60 -4.91 -7.85
C ASP A 111 7.28 -3.51 -7.31
N ALA A 112 6.45 -2.74 -8.02
CA ALA A 112 5.98 -1.44 -7.56
C ALA A 112 5.12 -1.55 -6.29
N MET A 113 4.35 -2.63 -6.14
CA MET A 113 3.59 -2.89 -4.91
C MET A 113 4.50 -3.14 -3.71
N VAL A 114 5.61 -3.85 -3.86
CA VAL A 114 6.61 -4.02 -2.78
C VAL A 114 7.20 -2.68 -2.36
N MET A 115 7.38 -1.74 -3.29
CA MET A 115 7.81 -0.37 -2.97
C MET A 115 6.76 0.41 -2.15
N ILE A 116 5.46 0.21 -2.44
CA ILE A 116 4.35 0.88 -1.76
C ILE A 116 4.08 0.23 -0.40
N GLN A 117 4.00 -1.09 -0.41
CA GLN A 117 3.74 -1.91 0.78
C GLN A 117 4.77 -3.02 0.87
N PRO A 118 5.83 -2.82 1.67
CA PRO A 118 6.85 -3.82 1.90
C PRO A 118 6.26 -5.16 2.36
N THR A 119 6.91 -6.24 1.99
CA THR A 119 6.55 -7.60 2.40
C THR A 119 7.36 -8.00 3.63
N LEU A 120 6.68 -8.46 4.67
CA LEU A 120 7.33 -9.01 5.86
C LEU A 120 7.06 -10.51 5.94
N LEU A 121 8.12 -11.29 5.94
CA LEU A 121 8.09 -12.74 6.08
C LEU A 121 8.66 -13.16 7.43
N ALA A 122 8.00 -14.09 8.11
CA ALA A 122 8.46 -14.69 9.36
C ALA A 122 8.92 -16.12 9.13
N TYR A 123 10.12 -16.43 9.58
CA TYR A 123 10.69 -17.76 9.67
C TYR A 123 10.65 -18.18 11.13
N SER A 124 9.79 -19.14 11.47
CA SER A 124 9.69 -19.64 12.84
C SER A 124 10.79 -20.66 13.11
N LEU A 125 11.49 -20.51 14.24
CA LEU A 125 12.49 -21.47 14.68
C LEU A 125 11.89 -22.82 15.11
N ASN A 126 10.59 -22.85 15.39
CA ASN A 126 9.85 -24.03 15.85
C ASN A 126 9.09 -24.76 14.71
N LYS A 127 9.14 -24.23 13.49
CA LYS A 127 8.49 -24.80 12.30
C LYS A 127 9.54 -25.06 11.21
N ASP A 128 9.12 -25.66 10.12
CA ASP A 128 9.98 -25.87 8.95
C ASP A 128 10.48 -24.49 8.43
N PRO A 129 11.79 -24.22 8.50
CA PRO A 129 12.34 -22.95 8.04
C PRO A 129 12.26 -22.75 6.53
N SER A 130 11.92 -23.78 5.75
CA SER A 130 11.73 -23.67 4.31
C SER A 130 10.43 -22.99 3.90
N GLN A 131 9.49 -22.79 4.83
CA GLN A 131 8.20 -22.20 4.57
C GLN A 131 7.99 -20.92 5.39
N PRO A 132 8.42 -19.75 4.86
CA PRO A 132 8.14 -18.48 5.51
C PRO A 132 6.65 -18.15 5.46
N GLU A 133 6.16 -17.54 6.55
CA GLU A 133 4.79 -17.07 6.65
C GLU A 133 4.74 -15.55 6.45
N PRO A 134 3.88 -15.02 5.57
CA PRO A 134 3.67 -13.58 5.51
C PRO A 134 3.00 -13.10 6.80
N VAL A 135 3.54 -12.04 7.39
CA VAL A 135 3.03 -11.44 8.62
C VAL A 135 2.79 -9.95 8.44
N LEU A 136 2.02 -9.37 9.34
CA LEU A 136 1.71 -7.94 9.29
C LEU A 136 2.95 -7.10 9.58
N LEU A 137 3.05 -5.94 8.95
CA LEU A 137 4.04 -4.90 9.22
C LEU A 137 3.70 -4.20 10.56
N ASP A 138 3.75 -4.97 11.64
CA ASP A 138 3.40 -4.54 12.98
C ASP A 138 4.43 -5.05 14.00
N VAL A 139 4.58 -4.31 15.08
CA VAL A 139 5.39 -4.69 16.26
C VAL A 139 4.97 -6.05 16.82
N ALA A 140 3.69 -6.40 16.74
CA ALA A 140 3.16 -7.70 17.15
C ALA A 140 3.78 -8.89 16.39
N SER A 141 4.37 -8.67 15.22
CA SER A 141 5.08 -9.70 14.45
C SER A 141 6.46 -10.02 15.00
N ILE A 142 7.02 -9.16 15.85
CA ILE A 142 8.33 -9.34 16.48
C ILE A 142 8.17 -10.32 17.64
N ALA A 143 8.85 -11.47 17.54
CA ALA A 143 8.86 -12.47 18.62
C ALA A 143 10.25 -13.12 18.72
N PRO A 144 10.64 -13.61 19.93
CA PRO A 144 11.98 -14.18 20.15
C PRO A 144 12.27 -15.46 19.36
N ASP A 145 11.22 -16.18 18.95
CA ASP A 145 11.28 -17.44 18.22
C ASP A 145 11.18 -17.27 16.70
N ARG A 146 11.34 -16.03 16.20
CA ARG A 146 11.18 -15.71 14.79
C ARG A 146 12.38 -14.94 14.24
N ILE A 147 12.70 -15.24 13.00
CA ILE A 147 13.53 -14.40 12.14
C ILE A 147 12.58 -13.71 11.15
N LEU A 148 12.66 -12.41 11.06
CA LEU A 148 11.84 -11.62 10.13
C LEU A 148 12.69 -11.15 8.96
N LEU A 149 12.18 -11.32 7.76
CA LEU A 149 12.74 -10.80 6.51
C LEU A 149 11.81 -9.73 5.97
N LEU A 150 12.25 -8.48 5.98
CA LEU A 150 11.57 -7.37 5.33
C LEU A 150 12.14 -7.16 3.94
N ASP A 151 11.30 -7.27 2.93
CA ASP A 151 11.59 -6.81 1.57
C ASP A 151 10.82 -5.51 1.30
N ALA A 152 11.58 -4.42 1.13
CA ALA A 152 11.06 -3.10 0.79
C ALA A 152 11.55 -2.63 -0.57
N PHE A 153 11.86 -3.55 -1.48
CA PHE A 153 12.41 -3.35 -2.81
C PHE A 153 13.83 -2.75 -2.80
N PHE A 154 14.01 -1.56 -2.23
CA PHE A 154 15.32 -0.89 -2.15
C PHE A 154 16.19 -1.43 -1.01
N TYR A 155 15.55 -2.05 -0.01
CA TYR A 155 16.19 -2.57 1.19
C TYR A 155 15.65 -3.95 1.51
N VAL A 156 16.56 -4.85 1.85
CA VAL A 156 16.23 -6.14 2.47
C VAL A 156 16.82 -6.13 3.87
N VAL A 157 15.95 -6.27 4.88
CA VAL A 157 16.36 -6.25 6.28
C VAL A 157 16.03 -7.56 6.94
N VAL A 158 17.01 -8.15 7.59
CA VAL A 158 16.81 -9.34 8.42
C VAL A 158 16.85 -8.91 9.87
N PHE A 159 15.79 -9.21 10.59
CA PHE A 159 15.70 -9.00 12.02
C PHE A 159 15.56 -10.34 12.73
N HIS A 160 16.37 -10.56 13.76
CA HIS A 160 16.24 -11.72 14.65
C HIS A 160 16.00 -11.23 16.09
N GLY A 161 15.05 -11.85 16.76
CA GLY A 161 14.82 -11.60 18.18
C GLY A 161 16.07 -12.00 19.01
N VAL A 162 16.39 -11.19 20.01
CA VAL A 162 17.42 -11.55 21.00
C VAL A 162 16.74 -12.40 22.06
N ARG A 163 17.35 -13.55 22.35
CA ARG A 163 16.96 -14.39 23.51
C ARG A 163 17.39 -13.75 24.80
#